data_4bd5fe44c5c1006186b6c3e191aeef07
#
_entry.id   4bd5fe44c5c1006186b6c3e191aeef07
#
_cell.length_a   1.000
_cell.length_b   1.000
_cell.length_c   1.000
_cell.angle_alpha   90.00
_cell.angle_beta   90.00
_cell.angle_gamma   90.00
#
_symmetry.space_group_name_H-M   'P 1'
#
loop_
_entity.id
_entity.type
_entity.pdbx_description
1 polymer ?
#
loop_
_entity_poly.entity_id
_entity_poly.type
_entity_poly.pdbx_seq_one_letter_code
_entity_poly.pdbx_strand_id
1 'polypeptide(L)'
;MKTHRFAILSVLAFSALTLFSCAPESESTGDVQKTDCPEEIAARAFRFAELYRDSETQYAWGGQDAVRAIKIDCSGLVVMCYKYTLVDTGYSLPFSDASASGMYADFSRSVPIGELRQGDLIFMGESDSSRITHIAIFDRIENGAVYFIDSTQKDTDGDGVDDINGVTERNYEVSDKRLKSFGIMQVAK
;
A
#
# COMPACT_ATOMS: atom_id res chain seq x y z
N MET A 1 -27.45 81.30 42.47
CA MET A 1 -26.65 80.41 41.63
C MET A 1 -26.43 79.09 42.43
N LYS A 2 -27.13 78.04 42.05
CA LYS A 2 -27.07 76.70 42.74
C LYS A 2 -26.37 75.77 41.78
N THR A 3 -25.21 75.28 42.20
CA THR A 3 -24.46 74.24 41.45
C THR A 3 -24.88 72.85 41.90
N HIS A 4 -25.46 72.07 41.00
CA HIS A 4 -25.78 70.68 41.23
C HIS A 4 -24.56 69.82 40.85
N ARG A 5 -24.03 69.06 41.84
CA ARG A 5 -23.03 68.03 41.63
C ARG A 5 -23.75 66.71 41.29
N PHE A 6 -23.54 66.18 40.12
CA PHE A 6 -23.91 64.83 39.75
C PHE A 6 -22.81 63.87 40.20
N ALA A 7 -23.17 62.93 41.03
CA ALA A 7 -22.29 61.81 41.37
C ALA A 7 -22.53 60.68 40.35
N ILE A 8 -21.48 60.31 39.65
CA ILE A 8 -21.51 59.16 38.72
C ILE A 8 -21.07 57.93 39.50
N LEU A 9 -22.02 56.98 39.63
CA LEU A 9 -21.86 55.71 40.27
C LEU A 9 -21.28 54.74 39.20
N SER A 10 -20.00 54.44 39.29
CA SER A 10 -19.35 53.43 38.40
C SER A 10 -19.65 52.03 38.91
N VAL A 11 -20.47 51.29 38.16
CA VAL A 11 -20.72 49.85 38.39
C VAL A 11 -19.60 49.08 37.63
N LEU A 12 -18.67 48.50 38.36
CA LEU A 12 -17.67 47.56 37.82
C LEU A 12 -18.34 46.20 37.64
N ALA A 13 -18.69 45.86 36.43
CA ALA A 13 -19.09 44.53 36.07
C ALA A 13 -17.82 43.62 35.90
N PHE A 14 -17.64 42.71 36.84
CA PHE A 14 -16.60 41.68 36.77
C PHE A 14 -17.11 40.59 35.81
N SER A 15 -16.66 40.62 34.55
CA SER A 15 -16.88 39.52 33.61
C SER A 15 -15.89 38.41 33.94
N ALA A 16 -16.38 37.32 34.54
CA ALA A 16 -15.60 36.10 34.71
C ALA A 16 -15.46 35.44 33.32
N LEU A 17 -14.29 35.56 32.72
CA LEU A 17 -13.88 34.87 31.49
C LEU A 17 -13.55 33.43 31.88
N THR A 18 -14.49 32.51 31.72
CA THR A 18 -14.21 31.08 31.81
C THR A 18 -13.41 30.66 30.58
N LEU A 19 -12.09 30.50 30.74
CA LEU A 19 -11.25 29.85 29.77
C LEU A 19 -11.66 28.38 29.68
N PHE A 20 -12.44 28.04 28.67
CA PHE A 20 -12.59 26.65 28.24
C PHE A 20 -11.23 26.20 27.70
N SER A 21 -10.47 25.50 28.53
CA SER A 21 -9.28 24.77 28.10
C SER A 21 -9.75 23.60 27.26
N CYS A 22 -9.75 23.77 25.94
CA CYS A 22 -9.84 22.65 25.01
C CYS A 22 -8.49 21.92 25.10
N ALA A 23 -8.40 20.93 25.97
CA ALA A 23 -7.34 19.94 25.88
C ALA A 23 -7.55 19.22 24.54
N PRO A 24 -6.49 19.04 23.71
CA PRO A 24 -6.64 18.18 22.55
C PRO A 24 -6.96 16.78 23.10
N GLU A 25 -8.15 16.27 22.76
CA GLU A 25 -8.41 14.85 22.90
C GLU A 25 -7.31 14.15 22.11
N SER A 26 -6.45 13.42 22.81
CA SER A 26 -5.56 12.46 22.18
C SER A 26 -6.47 11.45 21.49
N GLU A 27 -6.62 11.57 20.17
CA GLU A 27 -7.16 10.47 19.39
C GLU A 27 -6.31 9.26 19.74
N SER A 28 -6.87 8.37 20.52
CA SER A 28 -6.39 7.02 20.69
C SER A 28 -6.36 6.45 19.27
N THR A 29 -5.19 6.38 18.67
CA THR A 29 -4.94 5.53 17.51
C THR A 29 -5.16 4.11 18.01
N GLY A 30 -6.43 3.68 18.00
CA GLY A 30 -6.79 2.31 18.28
C GLY A 30 -5.93 1.45 17.36
N ASP A 31 -5.20 0.51 17.95
CA ASP A 31 -4.36 -0.44 17.23
C ASP A 31 -5.27 -1.15 16.21
N VAL A 32 -5.14 -0.77 14.94
CA VAL A 32 -5.99 -1.30 13.87
C VAL A 32 -5.72 -2.80 13.78
N GLN A 33 -6.70 -3.60 14.18
CA GLN A 33 -6.54 -5.06 14.18
C GLN A 33 -6.33 -5.55 12.75
N LYS A 34 -5.12 -5.98 12.46
CA LYS A 34 -4.74 -6.58 11.18
C LYS A 34 -5.07 -8.07 11.19
N THR A 35 -5.56 -8.56 10.07
CA THR A 35 -5.82 -9.98 9.81
C THR A 35 -5.31 -10.34 8.42
N ASP A 36 -5.06 -11.62 8.18
CA ASP A 36 -4.72 -12.09 6.85
C ASP A 36 -5.84 -11.80 5.86
N CYS A 37 -5.46 -11.36 4.68
CA CYS A 37 -6.41 -11.17 3.58
C CYS A 37 -7.07 -12.51 3.22
N PRO A 38 -8.42 -12.57 3.15
CA PRO A 38 -9.11 -13.75 2.67
C PRO A 38 -8.66 -14.17 1.27
N GLU A 39 -8.62 -15.49 1.03
CA GLU A 39 -8.13 -16.06 -0.22
C GLU A 39 -8.90 -15.56 -1.46
N GLU A 40 -10.23 -15.46 -1.35
CA GLU A 40 -11.06 -14.96 -2.43
C GLU A 40 -10.79 -13.48 -2.77
N ILE A 41 -10.36 -12.68 -1.79
CA ILE A 41 -9.95 -11.29 -1.99
C ILE A 41 -8.57 -11.25 -2.67
N ALA A 42 -7.63 -12.06 -2.23
CA ALA A 42 -6.31 -12.15 -2.86
C ALA A 42 -6.42 -12.60 -4.33
N ALA A 43 -7.20 -13.64 -4.61
CA ALA A 43 -7.46 -14.10 -5.98
C ALA A 43 -8.13 -13.02 -6.85
N ARG A 44 -8.99 -12.17 -6.29
CA ARG A 44 -9.53 -11.01 -7.01
C ARG A 44 -8.48 -9.95 -7.27
N ALA A 45 -7.54 -9.72 -6.33
CA ALA A 45 -6.44 -8.78 -6.54
C ALA A 45 -5.54 -9.26 -7.70
N PHE A 46 -5.29 -10.55 -7.82
CA PHE A 46 -4.59 -11.12 -8.98
C PHE A 46 -5.31 -10.82 -10.29
N ARG A 47 -6.64 -10.97 -10.36
CA ARG A 47 -7.41 -10.62 -11.57
C ARG A 47 -7.30 -9.15 -11.95
N PHE A 48 -7.21 -8.24 -10.98
CA PHE A 48 -6.92 -6.84 -11.27
C PHE A 48 -5.51 -6.66 -11.84
N ALA A 49 -4.52 -7.41 -11.38
CA ALA A 49 -3.17 -7.38 -11.96
C ALA A 49 -3.19 -7.87 -13.43
N GLU A 50 -3.98 -8.89 -13.75
CA GLU A 50 -4.19 -9.32 -15.13
C GLU A 50 -4.80 -8.20 -16.00
N LEU A 51 -5.79 -7.46 -15.49
CA LEU A 51 -6.37 -6.32 -16.22
C LEU A 51 -5.33 -5.23 -16.51
N TYR A 52 -4.44 -4.93 -15.55
CA TYR A 52 -3.34 -3.98 -15.76
C TYR A 52 -2.37 -4.48 -16.83
N ARG A 53 -2.01 -5.77 -16.81
CA ARG A 53 -1.17 -6.41 -17.82
C ARG A 53 -1.82 -6.34 -19.22
N ASP A 54 -3.08 -6.74 -19.32
CA ASP A 54 -3.82 -6.81 -20.58
C ASP A 54 -4.14 -5.43 -21.17
N SER A 55 -4.06 -4.39 -20.33
CA SER A 55 -4.17 -2.98 -20.75
C SER A 55 -2.83 -2.36 -21.14
N GLU A 56 -1.76 -3.16 -21.25
CA GLU A 56 -0.41 -2.72 -21.61
C GLU A 56 0.07 -1.54 -20.73
N THR A 57 -0.26 -1.61 -19.42
CA THR A 57 0.05 -0.54 -18.46
C THR A 57 1.55 -0.37 -18.31
N GLN A 58 2.05 0.83 -18.55
CA GLN A 58 3.47 1.15 -18.51
C GLN A 58 3.99 1.33 -17.08
N TYR A 59 5.29 1.10 -16.89
CA TYR A 59 5.97 1.41 -15.66
C TYR A 59 6.22 2.91 -15.48
N ALA A 60 6.09 3.41 -14.26
CA ALA A 60 6.68 4.67 -13.83
C ALA A 60 6.95 4.65 -12.33
N TRP A 61 8.15 5.03 -11.94
CA TRP A 61 8.52 5.15 -10.53
C TRP A 61 7.54 6.04 -9.74
N GLY A 62 7.02 5.53 -8.63
CA GLY A 62 6.01 6.24 -7.82
C GLY A 62 4.64 6.33 -8.49
N GLY A 63 4.38 5.61 -9.58
CA GLY A 63 3.12 5.65 -10.30
C GLY A 63 2.05 4.84 -9.60
N GLN A 64 0.88 5.47 -9.40
CA GLN A 64 -0.34 4.85 -8.87
C GLN A 64 -1.60 5.39 -9.57
N ASP A 65 -1.45 6.14 -10.66
CA ASP A 65 -2.60 6.79 -11.30
C ASP A 65 -3.43 5.81 -12.13
N ALA A 66 -4.57 5.44 -11.61
CA ALA A 66 -5.54 4.57 -12.27
C ALA A 66 -6.47 5.32 -13.26
N VAL A 67 -6.39 6.66 -13.36
CA VAL A 67 -7.46 7.45 -13.99
C VAL A 67 -7.04 8.07 -15.32
N ARG A 68 -5.74 8.20 -15.61
CA ARG A 68 -5.33 8.95 -16.82
C ARG A 68 -4.37 8.21 -17.69
N ALA A 69 -3.29 8.17 -17.92
CA ALA A 69 -2.41 7.25 -18.61
C ALA A 69 -1.77 6.44 -17.50
N ILE A 70 -2.31 5.27 -17.27
CA ILE A 70 -1.95 4.46 -16.12
C ILE A 70 -0.48 4.12 -16.25
N LYS A 71 0.33 4.73 -15.38
CA LYS A 71 1.71 4.36 -15.17
C LYS A 71 1.85 3.94 -13.72
N ILE A 72 2.37 2.76 -13.49
CA ILE A 72 2.35 2.14 -12.17
C ILE A 72 3.70 1.49 -11.87
N ASP A 73 4.22 1.63 -10.65
CA ASP A 73 5.40 0.87 -10.22
C ASP A 73 5.01 -0.46 -9.55
N CYS A 74 6.00 -1.22 -9.09
CA CYS A 74 5.76 -2.53 -8.49
C CYS A 74 4.88 -2.47 -7.23
N SER A 75 5.12 -1.53 -6.35
CA SER A 75 4.35 -1.34 -5.12
C SER A 75 2.97 -0.75 -5.39
N GLY A 76 2.91 0.21 -6.30
CA GLY A 76 1.66 0.83 -6.75
C GLY A 76 0.70 -0.20 -7.37
N LEU A 77 1.21 -1.15 -8.16
CA LEU A 77 0.39 -2.24 -8.71
C LEU A 77 -0.29 -3.03 -7.59
N VAL A 78 0.48 -3.47 -6.58
CA VAL A 78 -0.08 -4.22 -5.45
C VAL A 78 -1.11 -3.39 -4.69
N VAL A 79 -0.77 -2.13 -4.34
CA VAL A 79 -1.69 -1.22 -3.63
C VAL A 79 -3.00 -1.07 -4.39
N MET A 80 -2.94 -0.80 -5.70
CA MET A 80 -4.14 -0.56 -6.50
C MET A 80 -4.99 -1.83 -6.67
N CYS A 81 -4.37 -2.98 -6.94
CA CYS A 81 -5.08 -4.25 -7.06
C CYS A 81 -5.84 -4.58 -5.77
N TYR A 82 -5.19 -4.47 -4.62
CA TYR A 82 -5.83 -4.73 -3.34
C TYR A 82 -6.88 -3.67 -3.00
N LYS A 83 -6.58 -2.39 -3.20
CA LYS A 83 -7.52 -1.29 -2.94
C LYS A 83 -8.84 -1.45 -3.68
N TYR A 84 -8.81 -1.77 -4.98
CA TYR A 84 -10.02 -2.02 -5.75
C TYR A 84 -10.76 -3.28 -5.32
N THR A 85 -10.03 -4.32 -4.98
CA THR A 85 -10.62 -5.59 -4.53
C THR A 85 -11.34 -5.45 -3.19
N LEU A 86 -10.89 -4.57 -2.31
CA LEU A 86 -11.45 -4.38 -0.99
C LEU A 86 -12.73 -3.51 -0.97
N VAL A 87 -13.07 -2.85 -2.08
CA VAL A 87 -14.33 -2.09 -2.19
C VAL A 87 -15.52 -3.01 -1.87
N ASP A 88 -16.39 -2.56 -0.99
CA ASP A 88 -17.62 -3.26 -0.55
C ASP A 88 -17.39 -4.61 0.16
N THR A 89 -16.18 -4.87 0.68
CA THR A 89 -15.88 -6.12 1.40
C THR A 89 -15.94 -5.99 2.94
N GLY A 90 -16.02 -4.78 3.47
CA GLY A 90 -15.85 -4.52 4.91
C GLY A 90 -14.40 -4.60 5.41
N TYR A 91 -13.45 -4.81 4.51
CA TYR A 91 -12.01 -4.72 4.78
C TYR A 91 -11.40 -3.48 4.13
N SER A 92 -10.25 -3.04 4.64
CA SER A 92 -9.47 -1.95 4.08
C SER A 92 -7.98 -2.27 4.14
N LEU A 93 -7.16 -1.56 3.34
CA LEU A 93 -5.71 -1.58 3.56
C LEU A 93 -5.40 -0.81 4.84
N PRO A 94 -4.51 -1.33 5.73
CA PRO A 94 -4.09 -0.63 6.95
C PRO A 94 -3.12 0.53 6.67
N PHE A 95 -2.97 0.93 5.41
CA PHE A 95 -2.11 2.01 4.93
C PHE A 95 -2.73 2.65 3.68
N SER A 96 -2.35 3.89 3.39
CA SER A 96 -2.77 4.58 2.15
C SER A 96 -1.83 4.29 0.99
N ASP A 97 -0.54 4.14 1.29
CA ASP A 97 0.55 3.83 0.38
C ASP A 97 1.69 3.13 1.14
N ALA A 98 2.42 2.22 0.48
CA ALA A 98 3.55 1.53 1.06
C ALA A 98 4.53 1.04 -0.01
N SER A 99 5.82 1.17 0.26
CA SER A 99 6.87 0.57 -0.57
C SER A 99 6.90 -0.96 -0.45
N ALA A 100 7.58 -1.65 -1.36
CA ALA A 100 7.80 -3.09 -1.29
C ALA A 100 8.38 -3.53 0.07
N SER A 101 9.40 -2.83 0.58
CA SER A 101 10.00 -3.10 1.88
C SER A 101 9.06 -2.81 3.05
N GLY A 102 8.23 -1.78 2.96
CA GLY A 102 7.20 -1.46 3.97
C GLY A 102 6.11 -2.53 4.02
N MET A 103 5.62 -2.99 2.86
CA MET A 103 4.66 -4.10 2.82
C MET A 103 5.24 -5.38 3.41
N TYR A 104 6.52 -5.68 3.13
CA TYR A 104 7.20 -6.82 3.72
C TYR A 104 7.29 -6.73 5.24
N ALA A 105 7.70 -5.59 5.79
CA ALA A 105 7.97 -5.42 7.21
C ALA A 105 6.70 -5.30 8.05
N ASP A 106 5.70 -4.57 7.57
CA ASP A 106 4.62 -4.07 8.41
C ASP A 106 3.22 -4.56 7.99
N PHE A 107 3.05 -4.98 6.72
CA PHE A 107 1.72 -5.21 6.15
C PHE A 107 1.55 -6.56 5.48
N SER A 108 2.47 -7.50 5.74
CA SER A 108 2.31 -8.88 5.31
C SER A 108 2.71 -9.85 6.41
N ARG A 109 2.10 -11.02 6.41
CA ARG A 109 2.54 -12.16 7.21
C ARG A 109 3.36 -13.09 6.31
N SER A 110 4.60 -13.34 6.70
CA SER A 110 5.49 -14.26 5.96
C SER A 110 4.95 -15.69 5.97
N VAL A 111 5.06 -16.35 4.82
CA VAL A 111 4.67 -17.76 4.64
C VAL A 111 5.72 -18.52 3.83
N PRO A 112 5.84 -19.84 4.01
CA PRO A 112 6.63 -20.68 3.12
C PRO A 112 6.07 -20.66 1.68
N ILE A 113 6.92 -20.86 0.70
CA ILE A 113 6.53 -20.88 -0.71
C ILE A 113 5.41 -21.90 -1.02
N GLY A 114 5.38 -23.03 -0.34
CA GLY A 114 4.35 -24.07 -0.50
C GLY A 114 2.97 -23.70 0.06
N GLU A 115 2.85 -22.61 0.79
CA GLU A 115 1.59 -22.09 1.34
C GLU A 115 1.05 -20.89 0.55
N LEU A 116 1.76 -20.45 -0.51
CA LEU A 116 1.29 -19.35 -1.36
C LEU A 116 0.00 -19.71 -2.07
N ARG A 117 -0.91 -18.74 -2.10
CA ARG A 117 -2.18 -18.79 -2.83
C ARG A 117 -2.17 -17.70 -3.89
N GLN A 118 -2.86 -17.92 -4.98
CA GLN A 118 -2.97 -16.90 -6.03
C GLN A 118 -3.40 -15.55 -5.45
N GLY A 119 -2.64 -14.51 -5.77
CA GLY A 119 -2.82 -13.17 -5.26
C GLY A 119 -1.91 -12.80 -4.09
N ASP A 120 -1.28 -13.76 -3.40
CA ASP A 120 -0.31 -13.48 -2.34
C ASP A 120 0.94 -12.76 -2.88
N LEU A 121 1.81 -12.31 -2.01
CA LEU A 121 2.91 -11.41 -2.32
C LEU A 121 4.24 -12.14 -2.45
N ILE A 122 5.02 -11.74 -3.45
CA ILE A 122 6.42 -12.14 -3.62
C ILE A 122 7.30 -10.92 -3.39
N PHE A 123 8.22 -11.01 -2.45
CA PHE A 123 9.20 -9.97 -2.17
C PHE A 123 10.55 -10.33 -2.78
N MET A 124 11.11 -9.41 -3.54
CA MET A 124 12.32 -9.65 -4.35
C MET A 124 13.38 -8.56 -4.12
N GLY A 125 14.60 -8.89 -4.51
CA GLY A 125 15.75 -7.99 -4.46
C GLY A 125 16.90 -8.53 -5.27
N GLU A 126 18.05 -7.84 -5.26
CA GLU A 126 19.24 -8.28 -5.94
C GLU A 126 19.75 -9.62 -5.37
N SER A 127 20.33 -10.48 -6.23
CA SER A 127 20.72 -11.85 -5.87
C SER A 127 21.74 -11.94 -4.74
N ASP A 128 22.59 -10.93 -4.59
CA ASP A 128 23.67 -10.82 -3.61
C ASP A 128 23.31 -9.97 -2.37
N SER A 129 22.06 -9.50 -2.27
CA SER A 129 21.55 -8.65 -1.19
C SER A 129 20.36 -9.30 -0.49
N SER A 130 20.19 -9.05 0.81
CA SER A 130 18.97 -9.39 1.57
C SER A 130 17.89 -8.32 1.46
N ARG A 131 18.18 -7.19 0.81
CA ARG A 131 17.28 -6.04 0.77
C ARG A 131 16.10 -6.31 -0.14
N ILE A 132 14.90 -5.99 0.32
CA ILE A 132 13.68 -5.98 -0.49
C ILE A 132 13.62 -4.67 -1.27
N THR A 133 13.60 -4.77 -2.60
CA THR A 133 13.54 -3.62 -3.51
C THR A 133 12.41 -3.73 -4.53
N HIS A 134 11.74 -4.89 -4.59
CA HIS A 134 10.71 -5.17 -5.56
C HIS A 134 9.63 -6.09 -4.97
N ILE A 135 8.42 -6.01 -5.52
CA ILE A 135 7.27 -6.80 -5.11
C ILE A 135 6.45 -7.23 -6.33
N ALA A 136 5.84 -8.41 -6.25
CA ALA A 136 4.96 -8.96 -7.26
C ALA A 136 3.74 -9.63 -6.63
N ILE A 137 2.73 -9.89 -7.44
CA ILE A 137 1.54 -10.67 -7.09
C ILE A 137 1.71 -12.09 -7.65
N PHE A 138 1.68 -13.06 -6.76
CA PHE A 138 1.87 -14.48 -7.06
C PHE A 138 0.70 -15.03 -7.87
N ASP A 139 1.01 -15.85 -8.88
CA ASP A 139 0.04 -16.62 -9.64
C ASP A 139 0.07 -18.10 -9.26
N ARG A 140 1.12 -18.80 -9.65
CA ARG A 140 1.25 -20.26 -9.49
C ARG A 140 2.70 -20.72 -9.45
N ILE A 141 2.86 -21.98 -9.03
CA ILE A 141 4.13 -22.71 -9.25
C ILE A 141 3.86 -23.78 -10.29
N GLU A 142 4.66 -23.80 -11.32
CA GLU A 142 4.55 -24.76 -12.39
C GLU A 142 5.95 -25.15 -12.89
N ASN A 143 6.21 -26.46 -13.03
CA ASN A 143 7.49 -27.01 -13.53
C ASN A 143 8.73 -26.48 -12.80
N GLY A 144 8.64 -26.21 -11.49
CA GLY A 144 9.75 -25.69 -10.67
C GLY A 144 9.98 -24.18 -10.81
N ALA A 145 9.12 -23.47 -11.51
CA ALA A 145 9.14 -22.01 -11.62
C ALA A 145 7.96 -21.36 -10.89
N VAL A 146 8.22 -20.20 -10.30
CA VAL A 146 7.25 -19.33 -9.65
C VAL A 146 6.79 -18.30 -10.67
N TYR A 147 5.52 -18.30 -11.03
CA TYR A 147 4.88 -17.34 -11.92
C TYR A 147 4.24 -16.20 -11.14
N PHE A 148 4.34 -15.00 -11.65
CA PHE A 148 3.81 -13.80 -10.99
C PHE A 148 3.57 -12.66 -11.98
N ILE A 149 2.75 -11.70 -11.58
CA ILE A 149 2.58 -10.43 -12.29
C ILE A 149 3.22 -9.31 -11.46
N ASP A 150 4.03 -8.50 -12.11
CA ASP A 150 4.63 -7.31 -11.52
C ASP A 150 4.69 -6.14 -12.52
N SER A 151 4.96 -4.95 -12.02
CA SER A 151 5.30 -3.79 -12.84
C SER A 151 6.79 -3.53 -12.74
N THR A 152 7.48 -3.56 -13.88
CA THR A 152 8.95 -3.45 -13.93
C THR A 152 9.40 -2.69 -15.18
N GLN A 153 10.60 -2.14 -15.08
CA GLN A 153 11.35 -1.56 -16.19
C GLN A 153 12.71 -2.24 -16.22
N LYS A 154 13.07 -2.85 -17.34
CA LYS A 154 14.31 -3.63 -17.48
C LYS A 154 14.84 -3.59 -18.89
N ASP A 155 16.11 -3.24 -18.98
CA ASP A 155 17.00 -3.55 -20.08
C ASP A 155 17.64 -4.93 -19.79
N THR A 156 17.36 -5.94 -20.59
CA THR A 156 17.79 -7.33 -20.34
C THR A 156 19.03 -7.72 -21.15
N ASP A 157 19.37 -6.97 -22.21
CA ASP A 157 20.50 -7.22 -23.08
C ASP A 157 21.63 -6.17 -22.96
N GLY A 158 21.36 -5.06 -22.24
CA GLY A 158 22.36 -4.04 -21.93
C GLY A 158 22.58 -3.03 -23.06
N ASP A 159 21.65 -2.90 -23.99
CA ASP A 159 21.74 -1.96 -25.13
C ASP A 159 21.30 -0.53 -24.79
N GLY A 160 20.78 -0.31 -23.59
CA GLY A 160 20.28 0.97 -23.07
C GLY A 160 18.81 1.24 -23.40
N VAL A 161 18.11 0.28 -23.96
CA VAL A 161 16.67 0.31 -24.23
C VAL A 161 15.98 -0.72 -23.35
N ASP A 162 14.87 -0.35 -22.74
CA ASP A 162 14.12 -1.30 -21.91
C ASP A 162 13.36 -2.32 -22.78
N ASP A 163 13.69 -3.60 -22.63
CA ASP A 163 12.94 -4.71 -23.22
C ASP A 163 11.60 -4.94 -22.53
N ILE A 164 11.53 -4.59 -21.25
CA ILE A 164 10.32 -4.69 -20.43
C ILE A 164 10.06 -3.31 -19.81
N ASN A 165 8.86 -2.76 -20.07
CA ASN A 165 8.48 -1.49 -19.51
C ASN A 165 6.97 -1.48 -19.21
N GLY A 166 6.59 -2.09 -18.08
CA GLY A 166 5.19 -2.12 -17.67
C GLY A 166 4.81 -3.32 -16.81
N VAL A 167 3.49 -3.56 -16.76
CA VAL A 167 2.92 -4.70 -16.05
C VAL A 167 3.00 -5.93 -16.95
N THR A 168 3.63 -6.98 -16.44
CA THR A 168 3.89 -8.19 -17.21
C THR A 168 3.86 -9.45 -16.34
N GLU A 169 3.53 -10.60 -16.94
CA GLU A 169 3.74 -11.90 -16.32
C GLU A 169 5.20 -12.31 -16.52
N ARG A 170 5.82 -12.72 -15.45
CA ARG A 170 7.19 -13.24 -15.44
C ARG A 170 7.29 -14.50 -14.59
N ASN A 171 8.40 -15.18 -14.66
CA ASN A 171 8.71 -16.29 -13.76
C ASN A 171 10.19 -16.32 -13.37
N TYR A 172 10.45 -16.95 -12.24
CA TYR A 172 11.79 -17.30 -11.78
C TYR A 172 11.77 -18.75 -11.28
N GLU A 173 12.88 -19.46 -11.44
CA GLU A 173 13.06 -20.74 -10.77
C GLU A 173 12.85 -20.61 -9.26
N VAL A 174 12.24 -21.60 -8.62
CA VAL A 174 12.01 -21.60 -7.16
C VAL A 174 13.29 -21.34 -6.35
N SER A 175 14.44 -21.76 -6.89
CA SER A 175 15.77 -21.57 -6.28
C SER A 175 16.42 -20.21 -6.58
N ASP A 176 15.75 -19.31 -7.31
CA ASP A 176 16.31 -18.03 -7.70
C ASP A 176 16.57 -17.14 -6.48
N LYS A 177 17.81 -16.69 -6.32
CA LYS A 177 18.24 -15.87 -5.18
C LYS A 177 17.60 -14.49 -5.12
N ARG A 178 16.94 -14.04 -6.19
CA ARG A 178 16.15 -12.79 -6.20
C ARG A 178 14.85 -12.93 -5.44
N LEU A 179 14.27 -14.13 -5.30
CA LEU A 179 13.13 -14.41 -4.44
C LEU A 179 13.59 -14.38 -2.97
N LYS A 180 13.17 -13.37 -2.21
CA LYS A 180 13.63 -13.13 -0.83
C LYS A 180 12.67 -13.65 0.22
N SER A 181 11.38 -13.42 0.00
CA SER A 181 10.32 -13.82 0.93
C SER A 181 8.98 -13.88 0.21
N PHE A 182 8.04 -14.53 0.87
CA PHE A 182 6.66 -14.63 0.42
C PHE A 182 5.73 -14.23 1.58
N GLY A 183 4.56 -13.67 1.26
CA GLY A 183 3.67 -13.22 2.32
C GLY A 183 2.22 -13.08 1.89
N ILE A 184 1.34 -13.19 2.88
CA ILE A 184 -0.07 -12.90 2.76
C ILE A 184 -0.29 -11.44 3.15
N MET A 185 -0.95 -10.65 2.29
CA MET A 185 -1.32 -9.27 2.62
C MET A 185 -2.15 -9.25 3.90
N GLN A 186 -1.86 -8.32 4.80
CA GLN A 186 -2.71 -8.06 5.96
C GLN A 186 -3.66 -6.91 5.68
N VAL A 187 -4.91 -7.09 6.10
CA VAL A 187 -5.99 -6.12 5.95
C VAL A 187 -6.56 -5.73 7.31
N ALA A 188 -7.14 -4.56 7.39
CA ALA A 188 -7.90 -4.06 8.55
C ALA A 188 -9.39 -4.35 8.36
N LYS A 189 -10.06 -4.66 9.47
CA LYS A 189 -11.50 -4.90 9.46
C LYS A 189 -12.22 -3.82 10.27
#